data_69c509f2f39db6a4d6106b1c7489585e
#
_entry.id   69c509f2f39db6a4d6106b1c7489585e
#
_cell.length_a   1.000
_cell.length_b   1.000
_cell.length_c   1.000
_cell.angle_alpha   90.00
_cell.angle_beta   90.00
_cell.angle_gamma   90.00
#
_symmetry.space_group_name_H-M   'P 1'
#
loop_
_entity.id
_entity.type
_entity.pdbx_description
1 polymer ?
#
loop_
_entity_poly.entity_id
_entity_poly.type
_entity_poly.pdbx_seq_one_letter_code
_entity_poly.pdbx_strand_id
1 'polypeptide(L)'
;MKRNRSVKSVGLLRLTFTVCALIATGVASGIADDKGAKATVVYDHVLPNVPGKSMKGILVEYGPGEGSPAHIHPKSAFTYATVLEGAVRTSVNDGPAVVYKAGQNFAEMPGDRHTVDENASKTEPAKMLAVMVVDTDTKEPLLTPLHK
;
A
#
# COMPACT_ATOMS: atom_id res chain seq x y z
N MET A 1 1.24 91.18 -23.53
CA MET A 1 1.72 90.09 -24.38
C MET A 1 1.73 88.82 -23.48
N LYS A 2 0.69 87.96 -23.57
CA LYS A 2 0.57 86.72 -22.77
C LYS A 2 0.63 85.54 -23.74
N ARG A 3 1.69 84.70 -23.66
CA ARG A 3 1.82 83.49 -24.46
C ARG A 3 1.10 82.36 -23.76
N ASN A 4 0.07 81.85 -24.41
CA ASN A 4 -0.69 80.67 -24.00
C ASN A 4 0.07 79.41 -24.47
N ARG A 5 0.52 78.57 -23.51
CA ARG A 5 1.13 77.27 -23.82
C ARG A 5 0.04 76.20 -23.65
N SER A 6 -0.37 75.63 -24.73
CA SER A 6 -1.22 74.48 -24.80
C SER A 6 -0.47 73.23 -24.34
N VAL A 7 -0.98 72.57 -23.26
CA VAL A 7 -0.45 71.32 -22.78
C VAL A 7 -1.18 70.20 -23.51
N LYS A 8 -0.46 69.46 -24.31
CA LYS A 8 -0.96 68.23 -24.97
C LYS A 8 -1.09 67.11 -23.96
N SER A 9 -2.33 66.67 -23.78
CA SER A 9 -2.67 65.48 -22.97
C SER A 9 -2.09 64.23 -23.66
N VAL A 10 -1.18 63.51 -22.96
CA VAL A 10 -0.68 62.20 -23.37
C VAL A 10 -1.65 61.16 -22.82
N GLY A 11 -2.37 60.52 -23.74
CA GLY A 11 -3.29 59.43 -23.38
C GLY A 11 -2.49 58.21 -22.86
N LEU A 12 -2.77 57.85 -21.62
CA LEU A 12 -2.22 56.64 -20.98
C LEU A 12 -2.97 55.41 -21.48
N LEU A 13 -2.36 54.68 -22.41
CA LEU A 13 -2.87 53.40 -22.88
C LEU A 13 -2.78 52.37 -21.76
N ARG A 14 -3.90 52.05 -21.13
CA ARG A 14 -4.00 50.99 -20.14
C ARG A 14 -3.98 49.63 -20.85
N LEU A 15 -2.84 48.94 -20.77
CA LEU A 15 -2.69 47.56 -21.22
C LEU A 15 -3.26 46.68 -20.11
N THR A 16 -4.49 46.20 -20.32
CA THR A 16 -5.08 45.17 -19.43
C THR A 16 -4.47 43.82 -19.75
N PHE A 17 -3.58 43.34 -18.89
CA PHE A 17 -3.14 41.95 -18.91
C PHE A 17 -4.26 41.06 -18.37
N THR A 18 -4.94 40.36 -19.25
CA THR A 18 -5.85 39.27 -18.90
C THR A 18 -4.99 38.07 -18.52
N VAL A 19 -4.83 37.85 -17.20
CA VAL A 19 -4.22 36.60 -16.71
C VAL A 19 -5.24 35.50 -16.87
N CYS A 20 -5.11 34.68 -17.91
CA CYS A 20 -5.80 33.41 -17.99
C CYS A 20 -5.21 32.45 -16.96
N ALA A 21 -5.86 32.34 -15.81
CA ALA A 21 -5.59 31.28 -14.86
C ALA A 21 -6.04 29.94 -15.50
N LEU A 22 -5.11 29.16 -16.02
CA LEU A 22 -5.34 27.75 -16.32
C LEU A 22 -5.56 27.02 -15.00
N ILE A 23 -6.82 26.81 -14.64
CA ILE A 23 -7.18 25.86 -13.60
C ILE A 23 -6.91 24.47 -14.19
N ALA A 24 -5.74 23.92 -13.90
CA ALA A 24 -5.48 22.49 -14.10
C ALA A 24 -6.40 21.74 -13.14
N THR A 25 -7.56 21.32 -13.62
CA THR A 25 -8.36 20.31 -12.93
C THR A 25 -7.57 19.00 -12.98
N GLY A 26 -6.75 18.79 -11.94
CA GLY A 26 -6.18 17.48 -11.68
C GLY A 26 -7.34 16.52 -11.51
N VAL A 27 -7.58 15.71 -12.53
CA VAL A 27 -8.41 14.52 -12.41
C VAL A 27 -7.65 13.63 -11.44
N ALA A 28 -8.00 13.69 -10.16
CA ALA A 28 -7.66 12.63 -9.21
C ALA A 28 -8.31 11.39 -9.82
N SER A 29 -7.51 10.54 -10.46
CA SER A 29 -7.93 9.19 -10.80
C SER A 29 -8.27 8.54 -9.47
N GLY A 30 -9.56 8.52 -9.12
CA GLY A 30 -10.08 7.73 -8.04
C GLY A 30 -9.68 6.30 -8.35
N ILE A 31 -8.66 5.79 -7.66
CA ILE A 31 -8.41 4.37 -7.58
C ILE A 31 -9.71 3.83 -7.00
N ALA A 32 -10.39 2.98 -7.79
CA ALA A 32 -11.56 2.26 -7.30
C ALA A 32 -11.21 1.70 -5.91
N ASP A 33 -12.12 1.90 -4.99
CA ASP A 33 -12.06 1.42 -3.61
C ASP A 33 -12.01 -0.13 -3.69
N ASP A 34 -10.80 -0.65 -3.84
CA ASP A 34 -10.54 -2.08 -3.77
C ASP A 34 -10.61 -2.40 -2.28
N LYS A 35 -11.81 -2.82 -1.84
CA LYS A 35 -12.09 -3.19 -0.45
C LYS A 35 -11.26 -4.40 -0.07
N GLY A 36 -9.99 -4.17 0.22
CA GLY A 36 -9.05 -5.22 0.54
C GLY A 36 -7.78 -4.68 1.20
N ALA A 37 -7.06 -5.55 1.88
CA ALA A 37 -5.77 -5.20 2.44
C ALA A 37 -4.78 -4.79 1.33
N LYS A 38 -4.02 -3.72 1.56
CA LYS A 38 -2.99 -3.26 0.65
C LYS A 38 -1.64 -3.88 1.03
N ALA A 39 -1.09 -4.71 0.14
CA ALA A 39 0.24 -5.30 0.30
C ALA A 39 1.28 -4.55 -0.53
N THR A 40 2.39 -4.15 0.10
CA THR A 40 3.50 -3.43 -0.54
C THR A 40 4.81 -4.13 -0.21
N VAL A 41 5.59 -4.50 -1.24
CA VAL A 41 6.96 -5.01 -1.03
C VAL A 41 7.84 -3.84 -0.60
N VAL A 42 8.32 -3.86 0.64
CA VAL A 42 9.18 -2.83 1.23
C VAL A 42 10.64 -3.25 1.33
N TYR A 43 10.92 -4.54 1.14
CA TYR A 43 12.27 -5.09 1.14
C TYR A 43 12.34 -6.30 0.20
N ASP A 44 13.41 -6.42 -0.57
CA ASP A 44 13.72 -7.58 -1.43
C ASP A 44 15.23 -7.72 -1.57
N HIS A 45 15.80 -8.80 -1.04
CA HIS A 45 17.25 -8.99 -1.05
C HIS A 45 17.62 -10.48 -1.08
N VAL A 46 18.59 -10.82 -1.93
CA VAL A 46 19.21 -12.15 -1.92
C VAL A 46 19.98 -12.35 -0.63
N LEU A 47 19.79 -13.46 0.05
CA LEU A 47 20.49 -13.76 1.29
C LEU A 47 21.93 -14.22 0.98
N PRO A 48 22.97 -13.47 1.39
CA PRO A 48 24.36 -13.78 1.05
C PRO A 48 24.88 -15.06 1.75
N ASN A 49 24.24 -15.44 2.85
CA ASN A 49 24.62 -16.59 3.69
C ASN A 49 23.71 -17.81 3.50
N VAL A 50 22.69 -17.72 2.64
CA VAL A 50 21.77 -18.82 2.33
C VAL A 50 21.63 -18.91 0.81
N PRO A 51 22.50 -19.69 0.13
CA PRO A 51 22.48 -19.79 -1.33
C PRO A 51 21.10 -20.15 -1.88
N GLY A 52 20.67 -19.45 -2.95
CA GLY A 52 19.40 -19.69 -3.63
C GLY A 52 18.17 -19.13 -2.91
N LYS A 53 18.34 -18.39 -1.80
CA LYS A 53 17.24 -17.80 -1.06
C LYS A 53 17.28 -16.27 -1.06
N SER A 54 16.10 -15.68 -1.05
CA SER A 54 15.88 -14.24 -0.87
C SER A 54 14.97 -13.99 0.32
N MET A 55 15.17 -12.85 0.96
CA MET A 55 14.25 -12.31 1.96
C MET A 55 13.41 -11.21 1.34
N LYS A 56 12.10 -11.28 1.52
CA LYS A 56 11.16 -10.24 1.10
C LYS A 56 10.38 -9.75 2.30
N GLY A 57 10.30 -8.42 2.48
CA GLY A 57 9.46 -7.77 3.47
C GLY A 57 8.22 -7.20 2.78
N ILE A 58 7.04 -7.56 3.24
CA ILE A 58 5.76 -7.10 2.73
C ILE A 58 5.03 -6.37 3.84
N LEU A 59 4.81 -5.07 3.67
CA LEU A 59 3.93 -4.30 4.54
C LEU A 59 2.50 -4.50 4.08
N VAL A 60 1.65 -4.98 4.99
CA VAL A 60 0.22 -5.17 4.76
C VAL A 60 -0.54 -4.16 5.62
N GLU A 61 -1.33 -3.33 4.96
CA GLU A 61 -2.16 -2.29 5.58
C GLU A 61 -3.64 -2.66 5.40
N TYR A 62 -4.37 -2.68 6.50
CA TYR A 62 -5.79 -3.03 6.54
C TYR A 62 -6.60 -1.83 7.01
N GLY A 63 -7.58 -1.41 6.24
CA GLY A 63 -8.63 -0.53 6.72
C GLY A 63 -9.54 -1.24 7.75
N PRO A 64 -10.43 -0.51 8.41
CA PRO A 64 -11.39 -1.08 9.36
C PRO A 64 -12.26 -2.16 8.72
N GLY A 65 -12.19 -3.39 9.23
CA GLY A 65 -12.95 -4.54 8.73
C GLY A 65 -12.51 -5.11 7.39
N GLU A 66 -11.38 -4.65 6.85
CA GLU A 66 -10.80 -5.16 5.61
C GLU A 66 -9.95 -6.42 5.85
N GLY A 67 -9.71 -7.17 4.78
CA GLY A 67 -8.87 -8.36 4.80
C GLY A 67 -8.40 -8.75 3.42
N SER A 68 -7.51 -9.73 3.38
CA SER A 68 -7.05 -10.36 2.14
C SER A 68 -7.94 -11.56 1.78
N PRO A 69 -8.11 -11.89 0.49
CA PRO A 69 -8.70 -13.16 0.12
C PRO A 69 -7.92 -14.33 0.71
N ALA A 70 -8.57 -15.45 0.97
CA ALA A 70 -7.87 -16.68 1.31
C ALA A 70 -6.85 -17.01 0.21
N HIS A 71 -5.62 -17.35 0.60
CA HIS A 71 -4.50 -17.46 -0.34
C HIS A 71 -3.44 -18.46 0.12
N ILE A 72 -2.49 -18.74 -0.77
CA ILE A 72 -1.25 -19.43 -0.48
C ILE A 72 -0.06 -18.57 -0.92
N HIS A 73 1.07 -18.76 -0.28
CA HIS A 73 2.36 -18.21 -0.68
C HIS A 73 3.13 -19.21 -1.59
N PRO A 74 4.23 -18.79 -2.25
CA PRO A 74 5.08 -19.73 -2.98
C PRO A 74 5.43 -20.96 -2.16
N LYS A 75 5.46 -22.13 -2.78
CA LYS A 75 5.73 -23.41 -2.09
C LYS A 75 7.06 -23.45 -1.35
N SER A 76 8.01 -22.59 -1.72
CA SER A 76 9.30 -22.46 -1.05
C SER A 76 9.30 -21.40 0.06
N ALA A 77 8.19 -20.66 0.25
CA ALA A 77 8.14 -19.55 1.18
C ALA A 77 7.89 -20.02 2.61
N PHE A 78 8.81 -19.66 3.51
CA PHE A 78 8.55 -19.58 4.93
C PHE A 78 8.21 -18.13 5.26
N THR A 79 7.08 -17.89 5.91
CA THR A 79 6.61 -16.55 6.26
C THR A 79 6.61 -16.37 7.78
N TYR A 80 7.25 -15.31 8.25
CA TYR A 80 7.12 -14.79 9.62
C TYR A 80 6.35 -13.47 9.54
N ALA A 81 5.24 -13.37 10.26
CA ALA A 81 4.42 -12.18 10.27
C ALA A 81 4.36 -11.57 11.68
N THR A 82 4.53 -10.26 11.78
CA THR A 82 4.41 -9.51 13.03
C THR A 82 3.45 -8.34 12.87
N VAL A 83 2.53 -8.18 13.82
CA VAL A 83 1.59 -7.07 13.84
C VAL A 83 2.31 -5.82 14.34
N LEU A 84 2.27 -4.74 13.56
CA LEU A 84 2.89 -3.45 13.89
C LEU A 84 1.91 -2.50 14.55
N GLU A 85 0.64 -2.55 14.14
CA GLU A 85 -0.41 -1.64 14.60
C GLU A 85 -1.75 -2.36 14.62
N GLY A 86 -2.60 -2.06 15.60
CA GLY A 86 -3.93 -2.65 15.72
C GLY A 86 -3.91 -4.12 16.08
N ALA A 87 -4.78 -4.90 15.42
CA ALA A 87 -4.89 -6.33 15.61
C ALA A 87 -5.32 -7.02 14.31
N VAL A 88 -4.69 -8.15 13.99
CA VAL A 88 -4.99 -8.98 12.82
C VAL A 88 -5.56 -10.32 13.29
N ARG A 89 -6.63 -10.75 12.65
CA ARG A 89 -7.25 -12.07 12.86
C ARG A 89 -6.81 -12.98 11.71
N THR A 90 -6.20 -14.09 12.02
CA THR A 90 -5.65 -15.01 11.02
C THR A 90 -5.99 -16.47 11.32
N SER A 91 -6.09 -17.28 10.28
CA SER A 91 -6.22 -18.74 10.35
C SER A 91 -5.35 -19.38 9.28
N VAL A 92 -4.59 -20.40 9.66
CA VAL A 92 -3.72 -21.18 8.77
C VAL A 92 -4.24 -22.62 8.72
N ASN A 93 -4.30 -23.21 7.53
CA ASN A 93 -4.73 -24.59 7.28
C ASN A 93 -6.10 -24.95 7.88
N ASP A 94 -7.08 -24.03 7.78
CA ASP A 94 -8.42 -24.17 8.33
C ASP A 94 -8.47 -24.43 9.86
N GLY A 95 -7.37 -24.10 10.57
CA GLY A 95 -7.30 -24.10 12.02
C GLY A 95 -8.17 -22.99 12.64
N PRO A 96 -8.27 -22.93 13.96
CA PRO A 96 -9.03 -21.88 14.63
C PRO A 96 -8.43 -20.51 14.32
N ALA A 97 -9.29 -19.52 14.02
CA ALA A 97 -8.83 -18.16 13.82
C ALA A 97 -8.35 -17.55 15.15
N VAL A 98 -7.15 -16.99 15.14
CA VAL A 98 -6.49 -16.36 16.29
C VAL A 98 -6.32 -14.86 16.03
N VAL A 99 -6.49 -14.04 17.06
CA VAL A 99 -6.25 -12.60 17.00
C VAL A 99 -4.87 -12.28 17.55
N TYR A 100 -4.04 -11.67 16.74
CA TYR A 100 -2.71 -11.17 17.10
C TYR A 100 -2.74 -9.65 17.20
N LYS A 101 -2.27 -9.10 18.32
CA LYS A 101 -2.18 -7.66 18.58
C LYS A 101 -0.77 -7.15 18.24
N ALA A 102 -0.63 -5.82 18.17
CA ALA A 102 0.67 -5.17 17.96
C ALA A 102 1.77 -5.76 18.87
N GLY A 103 2.91 -6.13 18.26
CA GLY A 103 4.02 -6.82 18.87
C GLY A 103 3.92 -8.35 18.92
N GLN A 104 2.76 -8.93 18.62
CA GLN A 104 2.59 -10.39 18.49
C GLN A 104 2.88 -10.86 17.07
N ASN A 105 3.15 -12.14 16.89
CA ASN A 105 3.58 -12.74 15.64
C ASN A 105 3.02 -14.15 15.45
N PHE A 106 3.06 -14.61 14.22
CA PHE A 106 2.79 -15.99 13.81
C PHE A 106 3.70 -16.37 12.64
N ALA A 107 3.68 -17.62 12.25
CA ALA A 107 4.42 -18.10 11.10
C ALA A 107 3.55 -18.99 10.22
N GLU A 108 3.88 -19.05 8.94
CA GLU A 108 3.33 -19.95 7.94
C GLU A 108 4.45 -20.76 7.34
N MET A 109 4.26 -22.08 7.31
CA MET A 109 5.23 -23.01 6.73
C MET A 109 5.08 -23.06 5.20
N PRO A 110 6.11 -23.48 4.46
CA PRO A 110 6.00 -23.70 3.03
C PRO A 110 4.80 -24.60 2.67
N GLY A 111 3.90 -24.04 1.83
CA GLY A 111 2.69 -24.74 1.39
C GLY A 111 1.47 -24.57 2.30
N ASP A 112 1.58 -23.85 3.39
CA ASP A 112 0.43 -23.51 4.23
C ASP A 112 -0.61 -22.68 3.46
N ARG A 113 -1.87 -22.85 3.85
CA ARG A 113 -3.02 -22.10 3.35
C ARG A 113 -3.41 -21.03 4.37
N HIS A 114 -3.30 -19.78 3.99
CA HIS A 114 -3.77 -18.65 4.79
C HIS A 114 -5.26 -18.43 4.51
N THR A 115 -6.13 -18.98 5.34
CA THR A 115 -7.57 -19.07 5.06
C THR A 115 -8.38 -17.91 5.64
N VAL A 116 -7.85 -17.25 6.66
CA VAL A 116 -8.36 -15.98 7.21
C VAL A 116 -7.20 -15.03 7.40
N ASP A 117 -7.32 -13.82 6.88
CA ASP A 117 -6.36 -12.73 7.00
C ASP A 117 -7.11 -11.40 6.96
N GLU A 118 -7.44 -10.86 8.13
CA GLU A 118 -8.28 -9.67 8.22
C GLU A 118 -7.97 -8.81 9.45
N ASN A 119 -8.34 -7.54 9.36
CA ASN A 119 -8.35 -6.63 10.51
C ASN A 119 -9.40 -7.11 11.53
N ALA A 120 -8.98 -7.34 12.75
CA ALA A 120 -9.87 -7.74 13.84
C ALA A 120 -10.81 -6.61 14.29
N SER A 121 -10.51 -5.34 13.94
CA SER A 121 -11.31 -4.15 14.26
C SER A 121 -12.15 -3.71 13.06
N LYS A 122 -13.39 -3.27 13.33
CA LYS A 122 -14.26 -2.63 12.34
C LYS A 122 -14.19 -1.11 12.36
N THR A 123 -13.39 -0.53 13.25
CA THR A 123 -13.32 0.93 13.45
C THR A 123 -11.92 1.49 13.37
N GLU A 124 -10.89 0.68 13.66
CA GLU A 124 -9.50 1.11 13.69
C GLU A 124 -8.69 0.37 12.62
N PRO A 125 -7.66 1.00 12.02
CA PRO A 125 -6.77 0.35 11.07
C PRO A 125 -5.86 -0.68 11.75
N ALA A 126 -5.27 -1.55 10.94
CA ALA A 126 -4.21 -2.46 11.38
C ALA A 126 -3.07 -2.50 10.36
N LYS A 127 -1.86 -2.83 10.82
CA LYS A 127 -0.68 -3.05 9.97
C LYS A 127 0.09 -4.28 10.42
N MET A 128 0.59 -5.00 9.45
CA MET A 128 1.41 -6.19 9.65
C MET A 128 2.62 -6.15 8.73
N LEU A 129 3.77 -6.61 9.20
CA LEU A 129 4.94 -6.89 8.38
C LEU A 129 5.07 -8.40 8.23
N ALA A 130 4.91 -8.90 7.02
CA ALA A 130 5.22 -10.27 6.65
C ALA A 130 6.64 -10.33 6.07
N VAL A 131 7.50 -11.17 6.65
CA VAL A 131 8.87 -11.42 6.16
C VAL A 131 8.91 -12.83 5.60
N MET A 132 9.18 -12.95 4.32
CA MET A 132 9.27 -14.22 3.61
C MET A 132 10.73 -14.57 3.30
N VAL A 133 11.11 -15.82 3.56
CA VAL A 133 12.29 -16.44 2.98
C VAL A 133 11.82 -17.40 1.89
N VAL A 134 12.23 -17.15 0.66
CA VAL A 134 11.70 -17.79 -0.55
C VAL A 134 12.82 -18.09 -1.54
N ASP A 135 12.62 -19.02 -2.47
CA ASP A 135 13.60 -19.26 -3.55
C ASP A 135 13.79 -17.99 -4.38
N THR A 136 15.06 -17.63 -4.63
CA THR A 136 15.42 -16.40 -5.36
C THR A 136 14.86 -16.39 -6.78
N ASP A 137 14.78 -17.54 -7.43
CA ASP A 137 14.35 -17.71 -8.82
C ASP A 137 12.89 -18.13 -8.97
N THR A 138 12.12 -18.13 -7.87
CA THR A 138 10.69 -18.48 -7.92
C THR A 138 9.95 -17.62 -8.94
N LYS A 139 9.06 -18.27 -9.71
CA LYS A 139 8.13 -17.59 -10.63
C LYS A 139 6.71 -17.54 -10.08
N GLU A 140 6.50 -18.12 -8.90
CA GLU A 140 5.21 -18.09 -8.24
C GLU A 140 4.92 -16.68 -7.70
N PRO A 141 3.69 -16.17 -7.83
CA PRO A 141 3.29 -14.92 -7.19
C PRO A 141 3.46 -15.01 -5.67
N LEU A 142 3.82 -13.91 -5.01
CA LEU A 142 3.95 -13.87 -3.54
C LEU A 142 2.63 -14.19 -2.82
N LEU A 143 1.51 -14.01 -3.49
CA LEU A 143 0.17 -14.34 -3.03
C LEU A 143 -0.62 -14.92 -4.21
N THR A 144 -1.16 -16.12 -4.05
CA THR A 144 -2.06 -16.76 -5.01
C THR A 144 -3.41 -16.99 -4.34
N PRO A 145 -4.49 -16.30 -4.76
CA PRO A 145 -5.82 -16.49 -4.18
C PRO A 145 -6.30 -17.93 -4.31
N LEU A 146 -6.94 -18.42 -3.27
CA LEU A 146 -7.66 -19.70 -3.30
C LEU A 146 -9.05 -19.47 -3.90
N HIS A 147 -9.34 -20.12 -5.01
CA HIS A 147 -10.69 -20.13 -5.57
C HIS A 147 -11.57 -21.10 -4.75
N LYS A 148 -12.79 -20.65 -4.44
CA LYS A 148 -13.83 -21.50 -3.82
C LYS A 148 -14.39 -22.44 -4.83
#